data_38a3481f19bceab5068a6df6fb29953b
#
_entry.id   38a3481f19bceab5068a6df6fb29953b
#
_cell.length_a   1.000
_cell.length_b   1.000
_cell.length_c   1.000
_cell.angle_alpha   90.00
_cell.angle_beta   90.00
_cell.angle_gamma   90.00
#
_symmetry.space_group_name_H-M   'P 1'
#
loop_
_entity.id
_entity.type
_entity.pdbx_description
1 polymer ?
#
loop_
_entity_poly.entity_id
_entity_poly.type
_entity_poly.pdbx_seq_one_letter_code
_entity_poly.pdbx_strand_id
1 'polypeptide(L)'
;GLNWSEQGQYLAVGTQSGLVQIWDVEREKLLRTMLGHTARVGAIAWNHHILTTGSRDRNIYHRDVRVPEHHIKTLQAHRQEVCGLKWNAACDQLASGGNDNKLLIWHGLSDTPLHRFNEHTAAVKAIAWSPHQQGLLASGGGTADMKIRFWNTQTGKPLSVIDTGSQVCNLAWNKTSNEIISTHGYSSSNMHNQIQLWRYPSLSQVATLTGHTMRVLYLAMSPSGKSIVTGAGDETLRFWDLNTPAREQQDRMDDRSLQSSFMKLR
;
A
#
# COMPACT_ATOMS: atom_id res chain seq x y z
N GLY A 1 7.73 -5.67 -6.94
CA GLY A 1 7.46 -5.02 -5.64
C GLY A 1 8.73 -4.50 -5.01
N LEU A 2 8.61 -3.46 -4.22
CA LEU A 2 9.70 -2.87 -3.45
C LEU A 2 9.22 -2.59 -2.03
N ASN A 3 10.05 -2.87 -1.02
CA ASN A 3 9.77 -2.48 0.36
C ASN A 3 11.06 -2.34 1.17
N TRP A 4 11.16 -1.26 1.94
CA TRP A 4 12.27 -1.02 2.85
C TRP A 4 12.09 -1.80 4.15
N SER A 5 13.21 -2.27 4.75
CA SER A 5 13.22 -2.69 6.15
C SER A 5 12.90 -1.52 7.06
N GLU A 6 12.39 -1.80 8.27
CA GLU A 6 11.97 -0.76 9.22
C GLU A 6 13.08 0.24 9.56
N GLN A 7 14.33 -0.23 9.63
CA GLN A 7 15.50 0.59 9.91
C GLN A 7 16.05 1.32 8.68
N GLY A 8 15.49 1.09 7.47
CA GLY A 8 15.92 1.71 6.23
C GLY A 8 17.28 1.24 5.69
N GLN A 9 17.90 0.20 6.27
CA GLN A 9 19.18 -0.33 5.84
C GLN A 9 19.04 -1.25 4.62
N TYR A 10 17.99 -2.06 4.58
CA TYR A 10 17.79 -3.06 3.53
C TYR A 10 16.60 -2.75 2.65
N LEU A 11 16.76 -2.99 1.35
CA LEU A 11 15.70 -2.92 0.37
C LEU A 11 15.39 -4.33 -0.14
N ALA A 12 14.13 -4.76 0.01
CA ALA A 12 13.64 -5.97 -0.64
C ALA A 12 13.06 -5.65 -2.01
N VAL A 13 13.46 -6.42 -3.02
CA VAL A 13 13.07 -6.27 -4.42
C VAL A 13 12.42 -7.57 -4.90
N GLY A 14 11.15 -7.52 -5.28
CA GLY A 14 10.45 -8.63 -5.95
C GLY A 14 10.45 -8.44 -7.46
N THR A 15 10.93 -9.43 -8.18
CA THR A 15 11.11 -9.37 -9.62
C THR A 15 9.94 -9.95 -10.40
N GLN A 16 9.94 -9.72 -11.72
CA GLN A 16 8.98 -10.31 -12.65
C GLN A 16 9.15 -11.83 -12.78
N SER A 17 10.38 -12.32 -12.62
CA SER A 17 10.74 -13.74 -12.71
C SER A 17 10.46 -14.55 -11.43
N GLY A 18 9.93 -13.92 -10.37
CA GLY A 18 9.65 -14.60 -9.10
C GLY A 18 10.80 -14.59 -8.09
N LEU A 19 11.92 -13.96 -8.42
CA LEU A 19 13.03 -13.81 -7.48
C LEU A 19 12.72 -12.72 -6.46
N VAL A 20 13.22 -12.91 -5.25
CA VAL A 20 13.20 -11.89 -4.20
C VAL A 20 14.65 -11.60 -3.81
N GLN A 21 15.04 -10.34 -3.93
CA GLN A 21 16.41 -9.89 -3.66
C GLN A 21 16.43 -8.99 -2.44
N ILE A 22 17.47 -9.10 -1.62
CA ILE A 22 17.73 -8.21 -0.50
C ILE A 22 19.03 -7.45 -0.80
N TRP A 23 18.94 -6.15 -0.79
CA TRP A 23 20.04 -5.22 -1.04
C TRP A 23 20.40 -4.46 0.22
N ASP A 24 21.68 -4.39 0.52
CA ASP A 24 22.26 -3.41 1.45
C ASP A 24 22.44 -2.12 0.65
N VAL A 25 21.67 -1.09 0.98
CA VAL A 25 21.64 0.13 0.16
C VAL A 25 22.82 1.03 0.46
N GLU A 26 23.32 1.04 1.69
CA GLU A 26 24.51 1.81 2.07
C GLU A 26 25.77 1.28 1.37
N ARG A 27 25.88 -0.05 1.26
CA ARG A 27 27.01 -0.73 0.60
C ARG A 27 26.80 -0.99 -0.88
N GLU A 28 25.63 -0.62 -1.42
CA GLU A 28 25.22 -0.89 -2.81
C GLU A 28 25.39 -2.36 -3.22
N LYS A 29 25.16 -3.30 -2.28
CA LYS A 29 25.47 -4.71 -2.46
C LYS A 29 24.21 -5.58 -2.39
N LEU A 30 24.08 -6.49 -3.37
CA LEU A 30 23.13 -7.59 -3.29
C LEU A 30 23.61 -8.59 -2.24
N LEU A 31 22.85 -8.71 -1.15
CA LEU A 31 23.15 -9.63 -0.06
C LEU A 31 22.63 -11.03 -0.32
N ARG A 32 21.42 -11.13 -0.85
CA ARG A 32 20.74 -12.41 -1.00
C ARG A 32 19.73 -12.41 -2.13
N THR A 33 19.63 -13.55 -2.84
CA THR A 33 18.53 -13.86 -3.75
C THR A 33 17.79 -15.09 -3.23
N MET A 34 16.48 -14.96 -3.06
CA MET A 34 15.61 -16.02 -2.55
C MET A 34 14.67 -16.48 -3.66
N LEU A 35 14.57 -17.80 -3.82
CA LEU A 35 13.76 -18.50 -4.80
C LEU A 35 12.40 -18.93 -4.19
N GLY A 36 11.56 -19.56 -5.01
CA GLY A 36 10.32 -20.22 -4.58
C GLY A 36 9.09 -19.78 -5.35
N HIS A 37 8.92 -18.47 -5.60
CA HIS A 37 7.83 -18.01 -6.45
C HIS A 37 8.06 -18.38 -7.92
N THR A 38 6.97 -18.77 -8.61
CA THR A 38 7.00 -19.16 -10.01
C THR A 38 6.51 -18.06 -10.96
N ALA A 39 6.12 -16.91 -10.41
CA ALA A 39 5.64 -15.75 -11.15
C ALA A 39 5.98 -14.45 -10.42
N ARG A 40 5.65 -13.32 -11.03
CA ARG A 40 5.90 -11.96 -10.52
C ARG A 40 5.59 -11.81 -9.03
N VAL A 41 6.55 -11.25 -8.29
CA VAL A 41 6.39 -10.84 -6.89
C VAL A 41 6.01 -9.37 -6.86
N GLY A 42 4.72 -9.11 -6.66
CA GLY A 42 4.14 -7.75 -6.69
C GLY A 42 4.01 -7.08 -5.32
N ALA A 43 3.82 -7.89 -4.27
CA ALA A 43 3.57 -7.42 -2.92
C ALA A 43 4.66 -7.91 -1.97
N ILE A 44 5.17 -7.00 -1.12
CA ILE A 44 6.24 -7.28 -0.16
C ILE A 44 5.93 -6.50 1.12
N ALA A 45 6.13 -7.15 2.27
CA ALA A 45 5.98 -6.52 3.57
C ALA A 45 7.00 -7.09 4.56
N TRP A 46 7.68 -6.22 5.30
CA TRP A 46 8.58 -6.59 6.38
C TRP A 46 7.84 -6.70 7.71
N ASN A 47 8.29 -7.64 8.52
CA ASN A 47 7.97 -7.80 9.94
C ASN A 47 9.27 -8.19 10.65
N HIS A 48 10.03 -7.22 11.15
CA HIS A 48 11.36 -7.39 11.71
C HIS A 48 12.30 -8.18 10.75
N HIS A 49 12.62 -9.42 11.10
CA HIS A 49 13.45 -10.32 10.28
C HIS A 49 12.65 -11.21 9.31
N ILE A 50 11.33 -11.15 9.37
CA ILE A 50 10.46 -11.88 8.46
C ILE A 50 10.10 -10.99 7.26
N LEU A 51 10.49 -11.42 6.09
CA LEU A 51 10.06 -10.83 4.83
C LEU A 51 8.89 -11.64 4.27
N THR A 52 7.74 -11.01 4.16
CA THR A 52 6.54 -11.61 3.57
C THR A 52 6.41 -11.17 2.13
N THR A 53 6.24 -12.12 1.22
CA THR A 53 6.15 -11.87 -0.23
C THR A 53 4.91 -12.50 -0.82
N GLY A 54 4.20 -11.74 -1.65
CA GLY A 54 3.00 -12.17 -2.37
C GLY A 54 3.20 -12.07 -3.87
N SER A 55 2.72 -13.08 -4.60
CA SER A 55 3.00 -13.25 -6.01
C SER A 55 1.74 -13.51 -6.85
N ARG A 56 1.93 -13.36 -8.16
CA ARG A 56 0.95 -13.77 -9.16
C ARG A 56 0.71 -15.28 -9.18
N ASP A 57 1.62 -16.07 -8.60
CA ASP A 57 1.44 -17.52 -8.39
C ASP A 57 0.42 -17.85 -7.30
N ARG A 58 -0.22 -16.84 -6.69
CA ARG A 58 -1.29 -16.91 -5.66
C ARG A 58 -0.79 -17.27 -4.27
N ASN A 59 0.51 -17.53 -4.12
CA ASN A 59 1.11 -17.88 -2.83
C ASN A 59 1.61 -16.63 -2.11
N ILE A 60 1.62 -16.74 -0.77
CA ILE A 60 2.35 -15.83 0.10
C ILE A 60 3.42 -16.66 0.80
N TYR A 61 4.66 -16.18 0.79
CA TYR A 61 5.76 -16.80 1.50
C TYR A 61 6.23 -15.93 2.65
N HIS A 62 6.39 -16.54 3.82
CA HIS A 62 7.19 -15.97 4.89
C HIS A 62 8.62 -16.45 4.76
N ARG A 63 9.55 -15.52 4.83
CA ARG A 63 10.98 -15.73 4.65
C ARG A 63 11.73 -15.14 5.84
N ASP A 64 12.42 -15.97 6.60
CA ASP A 64 13.36 -15.46 7.62
C ASP A 64 14.67 -15.11 6.91
N VAL A 65 15.06 -13.85 6.93
CA VAL A 65 16.27 -13.39 6.22
C VAL A 65 17.56 -13.84 6.88
N ARG A 66 17.49 -14.42 8.08
CA ARG A 66 18.65 -14.87 8.87
C ARG A 66 19.02 -16.34 8.58
N VAL A 67 18.06 -17.13 8.08
CA VAL A 67 18.27 -18.57 7.83
C VAL A 67 18.50 -18.86 6.34
N PRO A 68 19.21 -19.94 6.00
CA PRO A 68 19.54 -20.27 4.61
C PRO A 68 18.32 -20.59 3.73
N GLU A 69 17.25 -21.08 4.33
CA GLU A 69 16.03 -21.50 3.61
C GLU A 69 15.40 -20.34 2.86
N HIS A 70 14.95 -20.59 1.64
CA HIS A 70 14.36 -19.56 0.78
C HIS A 70 12.99 -19.10 1.27
N HIS A 71 12.28 -19.93 2.02
CA HIS A 71 11.05 -19.58 2.74
C HIS A 71 10.82 -20.58 3.89
N ILE A 72 10.24 -20.10 4.98
CA ILE A 72 9.93 -20.89 6.17
C ILE A 72 8.47 -21.33 6.19
N LYS A 73 7.59 -20.63 5.46
CA LYS A 73 6.17 -20.93 5.41
C LYS A 73 5.52 -20.48 4.11
N THR A 74 4.53 -21.25 3.67
CA THR A 74 3.68 -20.97 2.50
C THR A 74 2.24 -20.81 2.94
N LEU A 75 1.60 -19.71 2.56
CA LEU A 75 0.18 -19.46 2.78
C LEU A 75 -0.56 -19.57 1.44
N GLN A 76 -1.55 -20.47 1.37
CA GLN A 76 -2.30 -20.79 0.16
C GLN A 76 -3.80 -20.62 0.39
N ALA A 77 -4.31 -19.39 0.19
CA ALA A 77 -5.74 -19.12 0.34
C ALA A 77 -6.30 -18.17 -0.73
N HIS A 78 -5.45 -17.37 -1.38
CA HIS A 78 -5.85 -16.59 -2.53
C HIS A 78 -5.99 -17.47 -3.78
N ARG A 79 -6.97 -17.13 -4.63
CA ARG A 79 -7.25 -17.84 -5.89
C ARG A 79 -6.66 -17.14 -7.11
N GLN A 80 -6.22 -15.90 -6.95
CA GLN A 80 -5.55 -15.08 -7.96
C GLN A 80 -4.35 -14.35 -7.35
N GLU A 81 -3.69 -13.48 -8.14
CA GLU A 81 -2.51 -12.73 -7.73
C GLU A 81 -2.72 -12.01 -6.39
N VAL A 82 -1.74 -12.13 -5.50
CA VAL A 82 -1.64 -11.36 -4.26
C VAL A 82 -1.03 -10.01 -4.61
N CYS A 83 -1.82 -8.94 -4.49
CA CYS A 83 -1.42 -7.59 -4.91
C CYS A 83 -1.25 -6.59 -3.76
N GLY A 84 -1.71 -6.92 -2.55
CA GLY A 84 -1.54 -6.12 -1.34
C GLY A 84 -1.05 -6.95 -0.17
N LEU A 85 -0.05 -6.47 0.58
CA LEU A 85 0.44 -7.06 1.82
C LEU A 85 0.82 -5.96 2.80
N LYS A 86 0.33 -6.05 4.04
CA LYS A 86 0.71 -5.13 5.13
C LYS A 86 0.63 -5.82 6.47
N TRP A 87 1.69 -5.75 7.27
CA TRP A 87 1.66 -6.08 8.68
C TRP A 87 1.09 -4.91 9.49
N ASN A 88 0.41 -5.23 10.60
CA ASN A 88 0.02 -4.21 11.57
C ASN A 88 1.22 -3.76 12.42
N ALA A 89 1.06 -2.67 13.17
CA ALA A 89 2.13 -2.11 14.00
C ALA A 89 2.57 -3.03 15.15
N ALA A 90 1.68 -3.90 15.64
CA ALA A 90 2.01 -4.90 16.66
C ALA A 90 2.74 -6.12 16.08
N CYS A 91 2.89 -6.22 14.76
CA CYS A 91 3.56 -7.31 14.04
C CYS A 91 2.94 -8.71 14.29
N ASP A 92 1.70 -8.76 14.76
CA ASP A 92 0.97 -9.98 15.07
C ASP A 92 -0.09 -10.35 14.03
N GLN A 93 -0.52 -9.39 13.18
CA GLN A 93 -1.48 -9.63 12.11
C GLN A 93 -0.95 -9.15 10.76
N LEU A 94 -1.11 -10.01 9.76
CA LEU A 94 -0.88 -9.68 8.36
C LEU A 94 -2.22 -9.51 7.64
N ALA A 95 -2.37 -8.44 6.86
CA ALA A 95 -3.45 -8.29 5.90
C ALA A 95 -2.92 -8.57 4.48
N SER A 96 -3.64 -9.42 3.73
CA SER A 96 -3.34 -9.70 2.32
C SER A 96 -4.57 -9.43 1.44
N GLY A 97 -4.35 -8.74 0.33
CA GLY A 97 -5.36 -8.47 -0.68
C GLY A 97 -5.00 -9.11 -2.01
N GLY A 98 -6.01 -9.58 -2.73
CA GLY A 98 -5.82 -10.30 -3.99
C GLY A 98 -6.67 -9.77 -5.13
N ASN A 99 -6.30 -10.19 -6.35
CA ASN A 99 -7.11 -9.99 -7.55
C ASN A 99 -8.39 -10.85 -7.55
N ASP A 100 -8.52 -11.78 -6.59
CA ASP A 100 -9.73 -12.54 -6.29
C ASP A 100 -10.75 -11.75 -5.46
N ASN A 101 -10.54 -10.44 -5.31
CA ASN A 101 -11.37 -9.48 -4.59
C ASN A 101 -11.46 -9.74 -3.07
N LYS A 102 -10.57 -10.59 -2.55
CA LYS A 102 -10.58 -10.96 -1.12
C LYS A 102 -9.55 -10.18 -0.33
N LEU A 103 -9.94 -9.84 0.89
CA LEU A 103 -9.04 -9.38 1.94
C LEU A 103 -8.99 -10.46 3.01
N LEU A 104 -7.80 -10.98 3.28
CA LEU A 104 -7.56 -12.02 4.28
C LEU A 104 -6.71 -11.46 5.40
N ILE A 105 -7.05 -11.83 6.63
CA ILE A 105 -6.26 -11.50 7.82
C ILE A 105 -5.67 -12.79 8.36
N TRP A 106 -4.38 -12.75 8.67
CA TRP A 106 -3.61 -13.86 9.20
C TRP A 106 -3.05 -13.46 10.56
N HIS A 107 -2.98 -14.41 11.48
CA HIS A 107 -2.41 -14.17 12.80
C HIS A 107 -1.01 -14.80 12.89
N GLY A 108 0.00 -13.99 13.17
CA GLY A 108 1.39 -14.42 13.25
C GLY A 108 1.83 -15.19 11.99
N LEU A 109 2.40 -16.37 12.19
CA LEU A 109 2.81 -17.29 11.12
C LEU A 109 1.78 -18.41 10.86
N SER A 110 0.50 -18.21 11.17
CA SER A 110 -0.56 -19.18 10.89
C SER A 110 -0.68 -19.44 9.40
N ASP A 111 -0.98 -20.66 8.99
CA ASP A 111 -1.22 -21.06 7.59
C ASP A 111 -2.69 -20.95 7.19
N THR A 112 -3.56 -20.71 8.17
CA THR A 112 -4.98 -20.47 7.94
C THR A 112 -5.34 -19.02 8.25
N PRO A 113 -6.12 -18.35 7.38
CA PRO A 113 -6.53 -16.98 7.65
C PRO A 113 -7.48 -16.93 8.85
N LEU A 114 -7.24 -15.96 9.74
CA LEU A 114 -8.10 -15.66 10.89
C LEU A 114 -9.47 -15.14 10.42
N HIS A 115 -9.47 -14.21 9.45
CA HIS A 115 -10.69 -13.65 8.87
C HIS A 115 -10.62 -13.61 7.35
N ARG A 116 -11.79 -13.72 6.70
CA ARG A 116 -11.99 -13.64 5.25
C ARG A 116 -13.07 -12.62 4.96
N PHE A 117 -12.70 -11.51 4.33
CA PHE A 117 -13.63 -10.47 3.89
C PHE A 117 -13.82 -10.58 2.39
N ASN A 118 -15.09 -10.66 1.92
CA ASN A 118 -15.47 -10.92 0.55
C ASN A 118 -16.33 -9.79 -0.06
N GLU A 119 -16.45 -8.67 0.63
CA GLU A 119 -17.35 -7.56 0.27
C GLU A 119 -16.81 -6.67 -0.85
N HIS A 120 -15.51 -6.74 -1.15
CA HIS A 120 -14.96 -6.06 -2.31
C HIS A 120 -15.37 -6.75 -3.61
N THR A 121 -15.71 -5.97 -4.63
CA THR A 121 -16.11 -6.46 -5.95
C THR A 121 -15.01 -6.35 -7.00
N ALA A 122 -13.85 -5.80 -6.62
CA ALA A 122 -12.64 -5.73 -7.44
C ALA A 122 -11.39 -5.98 -6.60
N ALA A 123 -10.23 -6.10 -7.27
CA ALA A 123 -8.94 -6.37 -6.66
C ALA A 123 -8.64 -5.46 -5.46
N VAL A 124 -8.13 -6.04 -4.38
CA VAL A 124 -7.75 -5.33 -3.16
C VAL A 124 -6.24 -5.17 -3.13
N LYS A 125 -5.73 -4.00 -3.53
CA LYS A 125 -4.30 -3.66 -3.50
C LYS A 125 -3.98 -2.71 -2.35
N ALA A 126 -4.80 -1.70 -2.15
CA ALA A 126 -4.61 -0.69 -1.14
C ALA A 126 -5.01 -1.23 0.22
N ILE A 127 -4.06 -1.26 1.16
CA ILE A 127 -4.25 -1.77 2.53
C ILE A 127 -3.49 -0.85 3.49
N ALA A 128 -4.15 -0.42 4.56
CA ALA A 128 -3.53 0.44 5.55
C ALA A 128 -4.09 0.17 6.96
N TRP A 129 -3.22 -0.21 7.89
CA TRP A 129 -3.53 -0.34 9.30
C TRP A 129 -3.54 1.02 9.97
N SER A 130 -4.52 1.26 10.84
CA SER A 130 -4.55 2.47 11.65
C SER A 130 -3.42 2.48 12.67
N PRO A 131 -2.62 3.57 12.77
CA PRO A 131 -1.65 3.71 13.83
C PRO A 131 -2.28 4.17 15.15
N HIS A 132 -3.55 4.61 15.13
CA HIS A 132 -4.24 5.21 16.28
C HIS A 132 -5.15 4.23 17.01
N GLN A 133 -5.66 3.22 16.31
CA GLN A 133 -6.61 2.26 16.86
C GLN A 133 -6.19 0.83 16.50
N GLN A 134 -5.91 0.03 17.53
CA GLN A 134 -5.57 -1.37 17.35
C GLN A 134 -6.72 -2.16 16.70
N GLY A 135 -6.39 -2.99 15.73
CA GLY A 135 -7.35 -3.81 15.00
C GLY A 135 -8.21 -3.07 13.97
N LEU A 136 -7.99 -1.76 13.77
CA LEU A 136 -8.65 -1.00 12.71
C LEU A 136 -7.83 -1.09 11.43
N LEU A 137 -8.46 -1.61 10.37
CA LEU A 137 -7.87 -1.77 9.05
C LEU A 137 -8.72 -1.06 8.00
N ALA A 138 -8.06 -0.38 7.06
CA ALA A 138 -8.69 0.15 5.85
C ALA A 138 -8.20 -0.61 4.62
N SER A 139 -9.11 -0.89 3.69
CA SER A 139 -8.80 -1.50 2.40
C SER A 139 -9.50 -0.77 1.26
N GLY A 140 -8.84 -0.70 0.10
CA GLY A 140 -9.35 -0.03 -1.09
C GLY A 140 -9.55 -1.00 -2.24
N GLY A 141 -10.71 -0.89 -2.87
CA GLY A 141 -11.11 -1.70 -4.01
C GLY A 141 -10.68 -1.10 -5.36
N GLY A 142 -10.51 -1.98 -6.34
CA GLY A 142 -10.15 -1.63 -7.71
C GLY A 142 -11.26 -0.92 -8.48
N THR A 143 -11.10 -0.85 -9.82
CA THR A 143 -11.94 -0.04 -10.72
C THR A 143 -13.43 -0.38 -10.68
N ALA A 144 -13.81 -1.64 -10.45
CA ALA A 144 -15.22 -2.02 -10.39
C ALA A 144 -15.84 -1.88 -8.99
N ASP A 145 -15.03 -1.63 -7.94
CA ASP A 145 -15.51 -1.51 -6.56
C ASP A 145 -15.54 -0.04 -6.09
N MET A 146 -14.47 0.71 -6.37
CA MET A 146 -14.31 2.14 -6.05
C MET A 146 -14.55 2.52 -4.60
N LYS A 147 -14.38 1.59 -3.65
CA LYS A 147 -14.73 1.80 -2.25
C LYS A 147 -13.54 1.64 -1.33
N ILE A 148 -13.53 2.48 -0.28
CA ILE A 148 -12.69 2.27 0.89
C ILE A 148 -13.57 1.61 1.95
N ARG A 149 -13.13 0.47 2.48
CA ARG A 149 -13.83 -0.26 3.54
C ARG A 149 -13.00 -0.30 4.79
N PHE A 150 -13.66 -0.19 5.95
CA PHE A 150 -13.03 -0.24 7.25
C PHE A 150 -13.48 -1.50 7.98
N TRP A 151 -12.53 -2.12 8.69
CA TRP A 151 -12.70 -3.43 9.30
C TRP A 151 -12.20 -3.43 10.74
N ASN A 152 -12.92 -4.13 11.61
CA ASN A 152 -12.40 -4.51 12.93
C ASN A 152 -11.83 -5.92 12.82
N THR A 153 -10.51 -6.07 12.88
CA THR A 153 -9.84 -7.37 12.72
C THR A 153 -9.81 -8.18 14.01
N GLN A 154 -10.16 -7.60 15.16
CA GLN A 154 -10.33 -8.34 16.40
C GLN A 154 -11.64 -9.12 16.40
N THR A 155 -12.71 -8.50 15.91
CA THR A 155 -14.05 -9.10 15.88
C THR A 155 -14.41 -9.75 14.53
N GLY A 156 -13.61 -9.50 13.49
CA GLY A 156 -13.88 -9.96 12.13
C GLY A 156 -15.09 -9.28 11.46
N LYS A 157 -15.47 -8.07 11.89
CA LYS A 157 -16.66 -7.39 11.40
C LYS A 157 -16.32 -6.17 10.53
N PRO A 158 -17.11 -5.91 9.44
CA PRO A 158 -17.06 -4.65 8.73
C PRO A 158 -17.56 -3.51 9.64
N LEU A 159 -16.96 -2.32 9.50
CA LEU A 159 -17.34 -1.12 10.25
C LEU A 159 -18.07 -0.09 9.39
N SER A 160 -17.42 0.38 8.34
CA SER A 160 -17.93 1.47 7.51
C SER A 160 -17.38 1.40 6.09
N VAL A 161 -17.97 2.17 5.18
CA VAL A 161 -17.62 2.21 3.76
C VAL A 161 -17.66 3.65 3.26
N ILE A 162 -16.69 4.04 2.45
CA ILE A 162 -16.71 5.26 1.64
C ILE A 162 -16.79 4.84 0.17
N ASP A 163 -17.73 5.40 -0.58
CA ASP A 163 -17.73 5.34 -2.02
C ASP A 163 -16.94 6.53 -2.56
N THR A 164 -15.83 6.27 -3.22
CA THR A 164 -14.93 7.31 -3.71
C THR A 164 -15.16 7.67 -5.17
N GLY A 165 -16.03 6.92 -5.88
CA GLY A 165 -16.30 7.12 -7.30
C GLY A 165 -15.12 6.84 -8.24
N SER A 166 -14.00 6.31 -7.72
CA SER A 166 -12.79 6.02 -8.51
C SER A 166 -11.98 4.87 -7.91
N GLN A 167 -11.14 4.25 -8.75
CA GLN A 167 -10.22 3.19 -8.32
C GLN A 167 -9.35 3.67 -7.15
N VAL A 168 -9.30 2.91 -6.06
CA VAL A 168 -8.40 3.18 -4.93
C VAL A 168 -7.07 2.46 -5.19
N CYS A 169 -6.01 3.23 -5.47
CA CYS A 169 -4.69 2.68 -5.81
C CYS A 169 -3.82 2.42 -4.58
N ASN A 170 -3.83 3.35 -3.61
CA ASN A 170 -3.11 3.26 -2.34
C ASN A 170 -3.88 3.92 -1.21
N LEU A 171 -3.55 3.52 0.01
CA LEU A 171 -4.05 4.08 1.27
C LEU A 171 -2.88 4.30 2.23
N ALA A 172 -2.95 5.38 2.99
CA ALA A 172 -2.06 5.64 4.11
C ALA A 172 -2.80 6.39 5.22
N TRP A 173 -2.63 5.95 6.47
CA TRP A 173 -3.09 6.72 7.62
C TRP A 173 -2.09 7.82 7.95
N ASN A 174 -2.59 8.99 8.27
CA ASN A 174 -1.76 10.05 8.85
C ASN A 174 -1.29 9.60 10.24
N LYS A 175 -0.02 9.88 10.56
CA LYS A 175 0.58 9.49 11.85
C LYS A 175 0.19 10.41 13.01
N THR A 176 -0.19 11.65 12.71
CA THR A 176 -0.44 12.71 13.70
C THR A 176 -1.90 13.09 13.84
N SER A 177 -2.72 12.82 12.81
CA SER A 177 -4.16 13.07 12.81
C SER A 177 -4.93 11.81 12.45
N ASN A 178 -6.18 11.72 12.91
CA ASN A 178 -7.04 10.58 12.59
C ASN A 178 -7.66 10.73 11.19
N GLU A 179 -6.78 10.84 10.19
CA GLU A 179 -7.11 11.02 8.79
C GLU A 179 -6.47 9.91 7.94
N ILE A 180 -7.18 9.51 6.89
CA ILE A 180 -6.69 8.56 5.91
C ILE A 180 -6.58 9.24 4.56
N ILE A 181 -5.48 8.95 3.86
CA ILE A 181 -5.17 9.45 2.54
C ILE A 181 -5.38 8.33 1.54
N SER A 182 -6.09 8.62 0.47
CA SER A 182 -6.30 7.71 -0.65
C SER A 182 -5.80 8.32 -1.94
N THR A 183 -5.17 7.49 -2.77
CA THR A 183 -4.78 7.88 -4.14
C THR A 183 -5.64 7.14 -5.14
N HIS A 184 -5.95 7.80 -6.24
CA HIS A 184 -6.98 7.37 -7.17
C HIS A 184 -6.48 7.21 -8.60
N GLY A 185 -7.17 6.32 -9.31
CA GLY A 185 -6.92 6.02 -10.71
C GLY A 185 -8.17 6.20 -11.58
N TYR A 186 -8.56 5.13 -12.28
CA TYR A 186 -9.71 5.17 -13.17
C TYR A 186 -11.02 5.48 -12.42
N SER A 187 -11.84 6.32 -13.06
CA SER A 187 -13.15 6.72 -12.57
C SER A 187 -14.16 6.67 -13.70
N SER A 188 -15.41 6.50 -13.36
CA SER A 188 -16.56 6.66 -14.28
C SER A 188 -16.98 8.13 -14.45
N SER A 189 -16.44 9.03 -13.63
CA SER A 189 -16.70 10.48 -13.63
C SER A 189 -15.41 11.25 -13.84
N ASN A 190 -15.47 12.59 -13.92
CA ASN A 190 -14.29 13.45 -14.08
C ASN A 190 -13.38 13.54 -12.84
N MET A 191 -13.57 12.69 -11.84
CA MET A 191 -12.79 12.65 -10.59
C MET A 191 -11.57 11.73 -10.69
N HIS A 192 -10.78 11.91 -11.78
CA HIS A 192 -9.61 11.08 -12.04
C HIS A 192 -8.36 11.59 -11.29
N ASN A 193 -7.45 10.65 -10.98
CA ASN A 193 -6.05 10.94 -10.64
C ASN A 193 -5.86 11.88 -9.44
N GLN A 194 -6.79 11.86 -8.50
CA GLN A 194 -6.78 12.70 -7.31
C GLN A 194 -6.16 11.99 -6.12
N ILE A 195 -5.74 12.79 -5.14
CA ILE A 195 -5.41 12.35 -3.81
C ILE A 195 -6.48 12.94 -2.90
N GLN A 196 -7.12 12.13 -2.07
CA GLN A 196 -8.21 12.54 -1.21
C GLN A 196 -7.85 12.28 0.25
N LEU A 197 -8.19 13.23 1.12
CA LEU A 197 -8.04 13.13 2.56
C LEU A 197 -9.41 12.97 3.20
N TRP A 198 -9.53 11.97 4.08
CA TRP A 198 -10.77 11.62 4.76
C TRP A 198 -10.56 11.62 6.26
N ARG A 199 -11.48 12.19 7.00
CA ARG A 199 -11.43 12.18 8.46
C ARG A 199 -12.15 10.96 9.01
N TYR A 200 -11.50 10.22 9.89
CA TYR A 200 -12.11 9.10 10.60
C TYR A 200 -12.46 9.52 12.03
N PRO A 201 -13.61 9.13 12.64
CA PRO A 201 -14.60 8.18 12.09
C PRO A 201 -15.72 8.84 11.29
N SER A 202 -15.74 10.17 11.11
CA SER A 202 -16.85 10.87 10.44
C SER A 202 -16.97 10.53 8.95
N LEU A 203 -15.90 10.00 8.32
CA LEU A 203 -15.79 9.64 6.91
C LEU A 203 -16.01 10.85 5.97
N SER A 204 -15.90 12.08 6.52
CA SER A 204 -16.01 13.29 5.73
C SER A 204 -14.74 13.56 4.94
N GLN A 205 -14.89 13.97 3.70
CA GLN A 205 -13.77 14.42 2.88
C GLN A 205 -13.26 15.75 3.39
N VAL A 206 -11.98 15.82 3.73
CA VAL A 206 -11.31 17.01 4.28
C VAL A 206 -10.71 17.85 3.17
N ALA A 207 -10.04 17.20 2.23
CA ALA A 207 -9.35 17.87 1.14
C ALA A 207 -9.21 16.97 -0.08
N THR A 208 -9.03 17.61 -1.24
CA THR A 208 -8.64 16.97 -2.49
C THR A 208 -7.39 17.66 -3.02
N LEU A 209 -6.36 16.87 -3.32
CA LEU A 209 -5.14 17.35 -3.93
C LEU A 209 -5.14 16.93 -5.40
N THR A 210 -5.09 17.90 -6.29
CA THR A 210 -5.15 17.70 -7.73
C THR A 210 -3.84 18.15 -8.39
N GLY A 211 -3.50 17.57 -9.54
CA GLY A 211 -2.29 17.95 -10.27
C GLY A 211 -1.74 16.83 -11.14
N HIS A 212 -1.85 15.56 -10.72
CA HIS A 212 -1.48 14.44 -11.58
C HIS A 212 -2.45 14.30 -12.76
N THR A 213 -1.90 14.02 -13.93
CA THR A 213 -2.67 13.85 -15.17
C THR A 213 -2.97 12.37 -15.49
N MET A 214 -2.30 11.46 -14.80
CA MET A 214 -2.46 10.01 -14.92
C MET A 214 -2.69 9.38 -13.55
N ARG A 215 -3.03 8.08 -13.52
CA ARG A 215 -3.29 7.32 -12.28
C ARG A 215 -2.18 7.48 -11.26
N VAL A 216 -2.56 7.78 -10.02
CA VAL A 216 -1.63 7.91 -8.90
C VAL A 216 -1.41 6.53 -8.27
N LEU A 217 -0.31 5.89 -8.66
CA LEU A 217 -0.06 4.47 -8.37
C LEU A 217 0.76 4.25 -7.09
N TYR A 218 1.52 5.25 -6.68
CA TYR A 218 2.46 5.16 -5.56
C TYR A 218 2.20 6.27 -4.55
N LEU A 219 2.34 5.93 -3.28
CA LEU A 219 2.17 6.82 -2.15
C LEU A 219 3.17 6.43 -1.07
N ALA A 220 3.90 7.42 -0.58
CA ALA A 220 4.71 7.28 0.63
C ALA A 220 4.52 8.50 1.53
N MET A 221 4.50 8.26 2.85
CA MET A 221 4.38 9.30 3.85
C MET A 221 5.74 9.56 4.49
N SER A 222 6.04 10.83 4.79
CA SER A 222 7.23 11.21 5.53
C SER A 222 7.22 10.60 6.95
N PRO A 223 8.39 10.38 7.57
CA PRO A 223 8.46 9.89 8.94
C PRO A 223 7.72 10.76 9.95
N SER A 224 7.69 12.08 9.72
CA SER A 224 6.97 13.05 10.56
C SER A 224 5.46 13.05 10.36
N GLY A 225 4.93 12.42 9.31
CA GLY A 225 3.50 12.47 8.94
C GLY A 225 3.04 13.80 8.35
N LYS A 226 3.93 14.77 8.18
CA LYS A 226 3.58 16.14 7.71
C LYS A 226 3.47 16.26 6.19
N SER A 227 4.12 15.36 5.46
CA SER A 227 4.14 15.39 4.00
C SER A 227 4.00 14.01 3.40
N ILE A 228 3.51 13.96 2.17
CA ILE A 228 3.48 12.75 1.35
C ILE A 228 4.16 13.01 0.02
N VAL A 229 4.65 11.94 -0.58
CA VAL A 229 5.06 11.90 -1.97
C VAL A 229 4.18 10.92 -2.73
N THR A 230 3.75 11.31 -3.91
CA THR A 230 2.98 10.48 -4.83
C THR A 230 3.67 10.33 -6.15
N GLY A 231 3.56 9.15 -6.75
CA GLY A 231 4.07 8.84 -8.08
C GLY A 231 2.93 8.37 -8.98
N ALA A 232 2.88 8.91 -10.19
CA ALA A 232 1.82 8.62 -11.12
C ALA A 232 2.33 8.15 -12.49
N GLY A 233 1.40 7.68 -13.33
CA GLY A 233 1.69 7.27 -14.70
C GLY A 233 2.06 8.43 -15.64
N ASP A 234 1.96 9.68 -15.18
CA ASP A 234 2.46 10.88 -15.85
C ASP A 234 3.98 11.07 -15.70
N GLU A 235 4.66 10.05 -15.16
CA GLU A 235 6.12 10.02 -14.95
C GLU A 235 6.62 11.11 -13.99
N THR A 236 5.75 11.63 -13.11
CA THR A 236 6.09 12.66 -12.13
C THR A 236 6.00 12.13 -10.70
N LEU A 237 6.88 12.67 -9.85
CA LEU A 237 6.77 12.61 -8.40
C LEU A 237 6.31 13.98 -7.88
N ARG A 238 5.28 13.99 -7.03
CA ARG A 238 4.76 15.21 -6.42
C ARG A 238 4.82 15.11 -4.91
N PHE A 239 5.29 16.19 -4.27
CA PHE A 239 5.37 16.32 -2.83
C PHE A 239 4.25 17.26 -2.34
N TRP A 240 3.56 16.82 -1.30
CA TRP A 240 2.40 17.52 -0.73
C TRP A 240 2.63 17.76 0.74
N ASP A 241 2.40 18.99 1.22
CA ASP A 241 2.40 19.33 2.63
C ASP A 241 0.97 19.19 3.17
N LEU A 242 0.78 18.32 4.15
CA LEU A 242 -0.54 18.04 4.73
C LEU A 242 -1.01 19.12 5.72
N ASN A 243 -0.11 20.00 6.17
CA ASN A 243 -0.44 21.07 7.10
C ASN A 243 -0.87 22.38 6.41
N THR A 244 -0.67 22.48 5.09
CA THR A 244 -1.02 23.68 4.34
C THR A 244 -2.43 23.53 3.76
N PRO A 245 -3.31 24.55 3.89
CA PRO A 245 -4.63 24.55 3.27
C PRO A 245 -4.53 24.26 1.75
N ALA A 246 -5.47 23.49 1.23
CA ALA A 246 -5.43 23.01 -0.16
C ALA A 246 -5.31 24.14 -1.22
N ARG A 247 -5.86 25.34 -0.93
CA ARG A 247 -5.75 26.52 -1.80
C ARG A 247 -4.31 27.01 -1.96
N GLU A 248 -3.54 27.11 -0.85
CA GLU A 248 -2.15 27.57 -0.92
C GLU A 248 -1.20 26.59 -1.56
N GLN A 249 -1.56 25.30 -1.62
CA GLN A 249 -0.76 24.28 -2.29
C GLN A 249 -0.84 24.40 -3.81
N GLN A 250 -1.98 24.81 -4.34
CA GLN A 250 -2.19 25.00 -5.78
C GLN A 250 -1.37 26.19 -6.29
N ASP A 251 -1.40 27.32 -5.57
CA ASP A 251 -0.65 28.53 -5.93
C ASP A 251 0.88 28.29 -5.90
N ARG A 252 1.36 27.49 -4.92
CA ARG A 252 2.80 27.11 -4.85
C ARG A 252 3.24 26.14 -5.95
N MET A 253 2.32 25.35 -6.51
CA MET A 253 2.63 24.45 -7.63
C MET A 253 2.75 25.22 -8.95
N ASP A 254 1.90 26.21 -9.17
CA ASP A 254 1.95 27.05 -10.36
C ASP A 254 3.25 27.88 -10.39
N ASP A 255 3.71 28.34 -9.21
CA ASP A 255 4.97 29.09 -9.08
C ASP A 255 6.22 28.20 -9.24
N ARG A 256 6.17 26.92 -8.78
CA ARG A 256 7.26 25.95 -8.93
C ARG A 256 7.29 25.29 -10.32
N SER A 257 6.18 25.24 -11.04
CA SER A 257 6.14 24.73 -12.42
C SER A 257 6.95 25.60 -13.37
N LEU A 258 7.13 26.88 -13.04
CA LEU A 258 8.02 27.80 -13.75
C LEU A 258 9.51 27.55 -13.47
N GLN A 259 9.87 26.86 -12.36
CA GLN A 259 11.27 26.59 -11.97
C GLN A 259 11.74 25.16 -12.21
N SER A 260 10.84 24.19 -12.43
CA SER A 260 11.20 22.77 -12.54
C SER A 260 11.13 22.18 -13.94
N SER A 261 11.40 22.98 -14.97
CA SER A 261 11.61 22.48 -16.34
C SER A 261 12.88 21.60 -16.51
N PHE A 262 13.55 21.22 -15.41
CA PHE A 262 14.77 20.43 -15.44
C PHE A 262 14.74 19.26 -14.45
N MET A 263 13.99 18.22 -14.76
CA MET A 263 14.32 16.83 -14.40
C MET A 263 13.34 15.88 -15.11
N LYS A 264 13.53 15.73 -16.40
CA LYS A 264 13.04 14.53 -17.10
C LYS A 264 14.01 13.41 -16.73
N LEU A 265 13.56 12.49 -15.90
CA LEU A 265 14.20 11.18 -15.75
C LEU A 265 13.96 10.40 -17.05
N ARG A 266 15.03 10.18 -17.81
CA ARG A 266 15.09 9.23 -18.93
C ARG A 266 15.20 7.81 -18.43
#